data_550e6962978a34caaa926d114a72bebd
#
_entry.id   550e6962978a34caaa926d114a72bebd
#
_cell.length_a   1.000
_cell.length_b   1.000
_cell.length_c   1.000
_cell.angle_alpha   90.00
_cell.angle_beta   90.00
_cell.angle_gamma   90.00
#
_symmetry.space_group_name_H-M   'P 1'
#
loop_
_entity.id
_entity.type
_entity.pdbx_description
1 polymer ?
#
loop_
_entity_poly.entity_id
_entity_poly.type
_entity_poly.pdbx_seq_one_letter_code
_entity_poly.pdbx_strand_id
1 'polypeptide(L)'
;MMELEQVRVRFVRQDGKELAADETDWGLTAIDGAAAPQYQVYTSDQARGDGSFVTGRRVAARDLEFSAAVMDAGGNAVLRKAALSFFRPGVEYRIYLTYLGTTRWITGELTAFKAPSGPVGEAQTFSAYFLCAKPFWQSVDDFGQDIAAITPCWGWPYMDHPIFGVRAAVANFAREVVFDYDGDVPSYFKATITCDGPVTNPRLTGGDGYVRILTGMQQGDVLTIDFEAARVQMNGENILAKVDRASSFSAMKMGPGENRVSFSADVGENGMHVVLYYNKQYLGV
;
A
#
# COMPACT_ATOMS: atom_id res chain seq x y z
N MET A 1 27.62 9.14 20.31
CA MET A 1 26.33 9.27 21.01
C MET A 1 25.31 8.75 20.02
N MET A 2 24.81 7.53 20.19
CA MET A 2 23.72 7.02 19.37
C MET A 2 22.51 7.89 19.72
N GLU A 3 22.02 8.66 18.76
CA GLU A 3 20.67 9.22 18.86
C GLU A 3 19.73 8.05 19.03
N LEU A 4 19.01 8.00 20.15
CA LEU A 4 17.88 7.10 20.30
C LEU A 4 16.89 7.52 19.22
N GLU A 5 16.77 6.73 18.17
CA GLU A 5 15.77 6.94 17.13
C GLU A 5 14.41 6.94 17.81
N GLN A 6 13.77 8.10 17.83
CA GLN A 6 12.51 8.32 18.53
C GLN A 6 11.41 7.51 17.91
N VAL A 7 10.69 6.75 18.71
CA VAL A 7 9.46 6.08 18.28
C VAL A 7 8.36 7.14 18.19
N ARG A 8 7.72 7.26 17.03
CA ARG A 8 6.69 8.25 16.77
C ARG A 8 5.47 7.62 16.13
N VAL A 9 4.29 8.07 16.55
CA VAL A 9 3.03 7.67 15.94
C VAL A 9 2.26 8.91 15.50
N ARG A 10 1.75 8.88 14.27
CA ARG A 10 0.87 9.89 13.72
C ARG A 10 -0.41 9.23 13.24
N PHE A 11 -1.52 9.68 13.78
CA PHE A 11 -2.85 9.25 13.39
C PHE A 11 -3.44 10.28 12.44
N VAL A 12 -3.88 9.85 11.28
CA VAL A 12 -4.57 10.68 10.28
C VAL A 12 -5.98 10.13 10.13
N ARG A 13 -6.96 10.94 10.49
CA ARG A 13 -8.35 10.59 10.37
C ARG A 13 -8.84 10.78 8.94
N GLN A 14 -9.87 10.05 8.52
CA GLN A 14 -10.44 10.10 7.17
C GLN A 14 -10.81 11.53 6.69
N ASP A 15 -11.11 12.46 7.60
CA ASP A 15 -11.41 13.87 7.29
C ASP A 15 -10.16 14.77 7.21
N GLY A 16 -8.97 14.18 7.23
CA GLY A 16 -7.68 14.88 7.13
C GLY A 16 -7.16 15.48 8.42
N LYS A 17 -7.85 15.34 9.56
CA LYS A 17 -7.32 15.77 10.86
C LYS A 17 -6.24 14.82 11.33
N GLU A 18 -5.24 15.38 12.00
CA GLU A 18 -4.08 14.65 12.49
C GLU A 18 -3.90 14.82 14.01
N LEU A 19 -3.35 13.78 14.64
CA LEU A 19 -2.83 13.80 16.00
C LEU A 19 -1.52 13.01 16.02
N ALA A 20 -0.48 13.59 16.57
CA ALA A 20 0.82 12.94 16.69
C ALA A 20 1.16 12.67 18.18
N ALA A 21 1.82 11.54 18.41
CA ALA A 21 2.52 11.22 19.63
C ALA A 21 4.02 11.13 19.28
N ASP A 22 4.69 12.27 19.34
CA ASP A 22 6.05 12.51 18.84
C ASP A 22 6.94 13.23 19.86
N GLU A 23 6.55 13.16 21.16
CA GLU A 23 7.22 13.80 22.30
C GLU A 23 7.09 15.33 22.38
N THR A 24 6.25 15.94 21.54
CA THR A 24 5.90 17.37 21.70
C THR A 24 4.77 17.53 22.71
N ASP A 25 3.54 17.28 22.28
CA ASP A 25 2.34 17.35 23.13
C ASP A 25 2.10 16.01 23.84
N TRP A 26 2.27 14.90 23.13
CA TRP A 26 2.04 13.55 23.58
C TRP A 26 3.29 12.69 23.42
N GLY A 27 3.77 12.10 24.51
CA GLY A 27 4.80 11.08 24.50
C GLY A 27 4.18 9.69 24.44
N LEU A 28 4.67 8.86 23.54
CA LEU A 28 4.24 7.48 23.41
C LEU A 28 4.78 6.65 24.58
N THR A 29 3.91 5.96 25.32
CA THR A 29 4.30 5.16 26.50
C THR A 29 4.27 3.66 26.23
N ALA A 30 3.41 3.18 25.34
CA ALA A 30 3.36 1.78 24.95
C ALA A 30 2.78 1.61 23.54
N ILE A 31 3.26 0.57 22.86
CA ILE A 31 2.71 0.07 21.58
C ILE A 31 2.58 -1.44 21.73
N ASP A 32 1.42 -1.97 21.36
CA ASP A 32 1.22 -3.40 21.22
C ASP A 32 0.64 -3.75 19.86
N GLY A 33 0.93 -4.96 19.34
CA GLY A 33 0.46 -5.45 18.05
C GLY A 33 1.23 -4.94 16.82
N ALA A 34 2.24 -4.08 16.96
CA ALA A 34 2.98 -3.52 15.82
C ALA A 34 3.94 -4.51 15.14
N ALA A 35 4.42 -5.51 15.86
CA ALA A 35 5.37 -6.51 15.35
C ALA A 35 4.70 -7.53 14.41
N ALA A 36 4.84 -8.84 14.67
CA ALA A 36 4.26 -9.87 13.82
C ALA A 36 2.71 -9.94 13.97
N PRO A 37 1.97 -10.21 12.89
CA PRO A 37 0.53 -10.41 12.96
C PRO A 37 0.18 -11.77 13.58
N GLN A 38 -1.08 -11.93 13.97
CA GLN A 38 -1.56 -13.23 14.44
C GLN A 38 -1.81 -14.19 13.27
N TYR A 39 -1.25 -15.42 13.40
CA TYR A 39 -1.43 -16.48 12.42
C TYR A 39 -2.50 -17.46 12.91
N GLN A 40 -3.42 -17.79 12.02
CA GLN A 40 -4.40 -18.86 12.26
C GLN A 40 -4.09 -20.05 11.38
N VAL A 41 -3.92 -21.21 12.00
CA VAL A 41 -3.75 -22.50 11.32
C VAL A 41 -4.97 -23.35 11.59
N TYR A 42 -5.66 -23.74 10.53
CA TYR A 42 -6.81 -24.63 10.61
C TYR A 42 -6.35 -26.06 10.46
N THR A 43 -6.82 -26.94 11.34
CA THR A 43 -6.47 -28.35 11.34
C THR A 43 -7.71 -29.21 11.35
N SER A 44 -7.59 -30.43 10.85
CA SER A 44 -8.60 -31.48 10.95
C SER A 44 -7.94 -32.75 11.50
N ASP A 45 -8.55 -33.35 12.49
CA ASP A 45 -8.01 -34.54 13.12
C ASP A 45 -8.07 -35.78 12.20
N GLN A 46 -7.09 -36.66 12.35
CA GLN A 46 -7.06 -37.95 11.65
C GLN A 46 -8.07 -38.91 12.31
N ALA A 47 -8.92 -39.53 11.50
CA ALA A 47 -9.94 -40.46 12.01
C ALA A 47 -9.35 -41.77 12.60
N ARG A 48 -8.13 -42.16 12.22
CA ARG A 48 -7.45 -43.41 12.64
C ARG A 48 -5.94 -43.22 12.76
N GLY A 49 -5.51 -42.34 13.62
CA GLY A 49 -4.08 -42.08 13.84
C GLY A 49 -3.87 -40.87 14.71
N ASP A 50 -2.64 -40.72 15.20
CA ASP A 50 -2.23 -39.55 15.97
C ASP A 50 -1.97 -38.36 15.06
N GLY A 51 -2.32 -37.17 15.56
CA GLY A 51 -2.08 -35.90 14.87
C GLY A 51 -3.22 -35.39 14.02
N SER A 52 -2.98 -34.27 13.34
CA SER A 52 -3.98 -33.53 12.52
C SER A 52 -3.37 -33.12 11.18
N PHE A 53 -4.22 -32.97 10.18
CA PHE A 53 -3.87 -32.35 8.89
C PHE A 53 -4.09 -30.86 8.94
N VAL A 54 -3.16 -30.06 8.42
CA VAL A 54 -3.35 -28.62 8.20
C VAL A 54 -4.24 -28.43 6.98
N THR A 55 -5.46 -27.92 7.21
CA THR A 55 -6.45 -27.68 6.15
C THR A 55 -6.43 -26.26 5.59
N GLY A 56 -5.83 -25.31 6.33
CA GLY A 56 -5.71 -23.93 5.88
C GLY A 56 -4.84 -23.08 6.79
N ARG A 57 -4.42 -21.94 6.27
CA ARG A 57 -3.65 -20.92 6.99
C ARG A 57 -4.13 -19.54 6.56
N ARG A 58 -4.22 -18.62 7.50
CA ARG A 58 -4.45 -17.20 7.21
C ARG A 58 -3.79 -16.30 8.24
N VAL A 59 -3.56 -15.05 7.86
CA VAL A 59 -3.26 -13.98 8.80
C VAL A 59 -4.59 -13.39 9.27
N ALA A 60 -4.79 -13.27 10.58
CA ALA A 60 -5.98 -12.65 11.16
C ALA A 60 -5.92 -11.13 11.01
N ALA A 61 -7.07 -10.46 11.22
CA ALA A 61 -7.07 -9.01 11.43
C ALA A 61 -6.14 -8.67 12.61
N ARG A 62 -5.51 -7.51 12.54
CA ARG A 62 -4.53 -7.07 13.54
C ARG A 62 -5.19 -6.14 14.54
N ASP A 63 -4.98 -6.41 15.81
CA ASP A 63 -5.27 -5.47 16.88
C ASP A 63 -4.03 -4.64 17.17
N LEU A 64 -4.21 -3.31 17.28
CA LEU A 64 -3.16 -2.37 17.66
C LEU A 64 -3.59 -1.58 18.88
N GLU A 65 -2.70 -1.47 19.86
CA GLU A 65 -2.87 -0.60 21.01
C GLU A 65 -1.76 0.43 21.06
N PHE A 66 -2.14 1.68 21.21
CA PHE A 66 -1.23 2.82 21.43
C PHE A 66 -1.60 3.53 22.71
N SER A 67 -0.66 3.65 23.62
CA SER A 67 -0.82 4.43 24.85
C SER A 67 0.13 5.61 24.84
N ALA A 68 -0.37 6.78 25.22
CA ALA A 68 0.39 8.02 25.28
C ALA A 68 0.05 8.82 26.53
N ALA A 69 1.01 9.63 26.95
CA ALA A 69 0.88 10.57 28.07
C ALA A 69 1.19 11.99 27.61
N VAL A 70 0.55 12.98 28.24
CA VAL A 70 0.86 14.40 28.01
C VAL A 70 2.27 14.68 28.54
N MET A 71 3.09 15.34 27.72
CA MET A 71 4.47 15.68 28.07
C MET A 71 4.56 16.98 28.91
N ASP A 72 3.63 17.92 28.69
CA ASP A 72 3.56 19.19 29.46
C ASP A 72 2.30 19.25 30.33
N ALA A 73 2.49 19.28 31.62
CA ALA A 73 1.41 19.34 32.60
C ALA A 73 0.53 20.62 32.46
N GLY A 74 1.05 21.72 31.92
CA GLY A 74 0.30 22.95 31.67
C GLY A 74 -0.78 22.83 30.61
N GLY A 75 -0.63 21.93 29.66
CA GLY A 75 -1.54 21.69 28.53
C GLY A 75 -2.62 20.63 28.76
N ASN A 76 -2.64 19.96 29.91
CA ASN A 76 -3.46 18.78 30.19
C ASN A 76 -4.94 18.90 29.75
N ALA A 77 -5.63 19.98 30.10
CA ALA A 77 -7.07 20.11 29.81
C ALA A 77 -7.36 20.28 28.31
N VAL A 78 -6.54 21.07 27.62
CA VAL A 78 -6.68 21.35 26.19
C VAL A 78 -6.35 20.09 25.37
N LEU A 79 -5.23 19.44 25.68
CA LEU A 79 -4.77 18.23 24.99
C LEU A 79 -5.73 17.07 25.22
N ARG A 80 -6.23 16.87 26.45
CA ARG A 80 -7.27 15.89 26.75
C ARG A 80 -8.54 16.11 25.92
N LYS A 81 -9.03 17.36 25.84
CA LYS A 81 -10.19 17.71 25.03
C LYS A 81 -9.95 17.45 23.55
N ALA A 82 -8.76 17.77 23.07
CA ALA A 82 -8.34 17.51 21.69
C ALA A 82 -8.37 16.00 21.38
N ALA A 83 -7.75 15.17 22.23
CA ALA A 83 -7.75 13.71 22.05
C ALA A 83 -9.16 13.11 22.09
N LEU A 84 -10.00 13.51 23.07
CA LEU A 84 -11.41 13.06 23.14
C LEU A 84 -12.24 13.47 21.92
N SER A 85 -11.95 14.60 21.30
CA SER A 85 -12.63 15.05 20.08
C SER A 85 -12.08 14.43 18.81
N PHE A 86 -10.82 14.00 18.83
CA PHE A 86 -10.13 13.40 17.70
C PHE A 86 -10.52 11.93 17.50
N PHE A 87 -10.43 11.13 18.58
CA PHE A 87 -10.74 9.70 18.52
C PHE A 87 -12.25 9.48 18.58
N ARG A 88 -12.84 9.14 17.43
CA ARG A 88 -14.28 8.93 17.26
C ARG A 88 -14.56 7.55 16.70
N PRO A 89 -15.60 6.84 17.16
CA PRO A 89 -16.01 5.57 16.59
C PRO A 89 -16.59 5.75 15.17
N GLY A 90 -16.51 4.69 14.36
CA GLY A 90 -17.09 4.67 13.01
C GLY A 90 -16.32 5.50 11.97
N VAL A 91 -15.06 5.77 12.22
CA VAL A 91 -14.18 6.51 11.31
C VAL A 91 -12.91 5.70 11.09
N GLU A 92 -12.45 5.62 9.85
CA GLU A 92 -11.17 5.00 9.51
C GLU A 92 -10.01 5.95 9.83
N TYR A 93 -8.95 5.39 10.36
CA TYR A 93 -7.69 6.06 10.66
C TYR A 93 -6.57 5.44 9.84
N ARG A 94 -5.72 6.29 9.27
CA ARG A 94 -4.41 5.88 8.79
C ARG A 94 -3.38 6.16 9.87
N ILE A 95 -2.70 5.12 10.30
CA ILE A 95 -1.76 5.14 11.41
C ILE A 95 -0.36 5.00 10.84
N TYR A 96 0.47 6.02 11.03
CA TYR A 96 1.87 6.03 10.66
C TYR A 96 2.70 5.75 11.91
N LEU A 97 3.50 4.71 11.86
CA LEU A 97 4.45 4.37 12.93
C LEU A 97 5.87 4.49 12.39
N THR A 98 6.66 5.32 13.05
CA THR A 98 8.11 5.39 12.85
C THR A 98 8.78 4.66 14.00
N TYR A 99 9.54 3.62 13.67
CA TYR A 99 10.28 2.80 14.63
C TYR A 99 11.65 2.48 14.06
N LEU A 100 12.72 2.74 14.83
CA LEU A 100 14.11 2.51 14.41
C LEU A 100 14.44 3.08 13.01
N GLY A 101 14.00 4.32 12.73
CA GLY A 101 14.24 5.00 11.45
C GLY A 101 13.35 4.57 10.28
N THR A 102 12.53 3.53 10.45
CA THR A 102 11.61 3.06 9.42
C THR A 102 10.20 3.57 9.70
N THR A 103 9.57 4.19 8.70
CA THR A 103 8.17 4.62 8.79
C THR A 103 7.30 3.72 7.92
N ARG A 104 6.26 3.17 8.53
CA ARG A 104 5.23 2.37 7.85
C ARG A 104 3.85 2.84 8.26
N TRP A 105 2.84 2.55 7.46
CA TRP A 105 1.47 2.91 7.78
C TRP A 105 0.52 1.72 7.62
N ILE A 106 -0.59 1.81 8.35
CA ILE A 106 -1.68 0.83 8.29
C ILE A 106 -3.01 1.55 8.47
N THR A 107 -4.10 1.00 7.93
CA THR A 107 -5.45 1.50 8.22
C THR A 107 -6.11 0.68 9.32
N GLY A 108 -6.84 1.34 10.19
CA GLY A 108 -7.59 0.70 11.25
C GLY A 108 -8.82 1.49 11.66
N GLU A 109 -9.80 0.79 12.18
CA GLU A 109 -10.98 1.37 12.80
C GLU A 109 -10.82 1.38 14.32
N LEU A 110 -11.21 2.49 14.96
CA LEU A 110 -11.14 2.62 16.42
C LEU A 110 -12.17 1.70 17.08
N THR A 111 -11.69 0.76 17.88
CA THR A 111 -12.55 -0.17 18.65
C THR A 111 -12.79 0.31 20.08
N ALA A 112 -11.79 0.96 20.68
CA ALA A 112 -11.94 1.55 22.02
C ALA A 112 -11.00 2.75 22.18
N PHE A 113 -11.42 3.72 22.97
CA PHE A 113 -10.60 4.84 23.42
C PHE A 113 -10.77 5.00 24.91
N LYS A 114 -9.67 4.98 25.65
CA LYS A 114 -9.65 5.12 27.10
C LYS A 114 -8.83 6.36 27.45
N ALA A 115 -9.43 7.27 28.18
CA ALA A 115 -8.75 8.45 28.75
C ALA A 115 -9.17 8.56 30.21
N PRO A 116 -8.48 7.88 31.14
CA PRO A 116 -8.82 7.85 32.55
C PRO A 116 -8.91 9.26 33.12
N SER A 117 -9.82 9.48 34.06
CA SER A 117 -9.92 10.73 34.84
C SER A 117 -9.10 10.54 36.11
N GLY A 118 -7.83 10.89 36.05
CA GLY A 118 -6.92 10.88 37.21
C GLY A 118 -7.06 12.11 38.07
N PRO A 119 -6.38 12.16 39.22
CA PRO A 119 -6.30 13.34 40.06
C PRO A 119 -5.76 14.57 39.31
N VAL A 120 -6.20 15.75 39.73
CA VAL A 120 -5.67 17.01 39.19
C VAL A 120 -4.18 17.11 39.55
N GLY A 121 -3.32 17.27 38.57
CA GLY A 121 -1.87 17.37 38.74
C GLY A 121 -1.09 16.17 38.30
N GLU A 122 -1.74 15.05 37.93
CA GLU A 122 -1.10 13.93 37.26
C GLU A 122 -1.14 14.13 35.73
N ALA A 123 -0.13 13.59 35.03
CA ALA A 123 -0.09 13.59 33.58
C ALA A 123 -1.31 12.83 33.00
N GLN A 124 -2.03 13.47 32.10
CA GLN A 124 -3.16 12.82 31.43
C GLN A 124 -2.65 11.79 30.46
N THR A 125 -3.32 10.63 30.44
CA THR A 125 -2.98 9.53 29.55
C THR A 125 -4.16 9.17 28.68
N PHE A 126 -3.88 8.52 27.52
CA PHE A 126 -4.90 7.83 26.76
C PHE A 126 -4.37 6.49 26.24
N SER A 127 -5.29 5.56 25.97
CA SER A 127 -5.04 4.37 25.16
C SER A 127 -6.07 4.28 24.05
N ALA A 128 -5.58 4.14 22.83
CA ALA A 128 -6.40 3.98 21.63
C ALA A 128 -6.21 2.58 21.06
N TYR A 129 -7.32 1.88 20.82
CA TYR A 129 -7.36 0.50 20.33
C TYR A 129 -7.95 0.48 18.94
N PHE A 130 -7.27 -0.17 18.00
CA PHE A 130 -7.66 -0.23 16.60
C PHE A 130 -7.72 -1.68 16.11
N LEU A 131 -8.74 -1.98 15.32
CA LEU A 131 -8.83 -3.19 14.51
C LEU A 131 -8.42 -2.87 13.07
N CYS A 132 -7.34 -3.50 12.61
CA CYS A 132 -6.86 -3.37 11.24
C CYS A 132 -7.30 -4.60 10.45
N ALA A 133 -8.35 -4.44 9.64
CA ALA A 133 -8.90 -5.53 8.81
C ALA A 133 -7.87 -6.02 7.78
N LYS A 134 -7.03 -5.12 7.26
CA LYS A 134 -5.85 -5.44 6.46
C LYS A 134 -4.63 -5.45 7.40
N PRO A 135 -4.08 -6.64 7.74
CA PRO A 135 -3.13 -6.77 8.84
C PRO A 135 -1.70 -6.36 8.52
N PHE A 136 -1.41 -6.02 7.27
CA PHE A 136 -0.06 -5.74 6.80
C PHE A 136 0.24 -4.24 6.81
N TRP A 137 1.42 -3.90 7.30
CA TRP A 137 1.98 -2.57 7.21
C TRP A 137 2.36 -2.25 5.77
N GLN A 138 2.23 -1.00 5.38
CA GLN A 138 2.54 -0.53 4.04
C GLN A 138 3.69 0.48 4.06
N SER A 139 4.46 0.52 2.99
CA SER A 139 5.47 1.57 2.78
C SER A 139 4.80 2.95 2.68
N VAL A 140 5.51 3.98 3.10
CA VAL A 140 5.06 5.38 2.92
C VAL A 140 5.16 5.80 1.46
N ASP A 141 6.12 5.26 0.73
CA ASP A 141 6.34 5.57 -0.67
C ASP A 141 5.47 4.66 -1.56
N ASP A 142 4.77 5.28 -2.50
CA ASP A 142 4.12 4.56 -3.59
C ASP A 142 5.15 4.32 -4.70
N PHE A 143 5.32 3.05 -5.08
CA PHE A 143 6.26 2.68 -6.14
C PHE A 143 5.54 2.63 -7.48
N GLY A 144 6.01 3.42 -8.45
CA GLY A 144 5.58 3.37 -9.84
C GLY A 144 6.64 2.69 -10.70
N GLN A 145 6.23 1.81 -11.62
CA GLN A 145 7.08 1.19 -12.63
C GLN A 145 6.49 1.41 -14.01
N ASP A 146 7.25 2.10 -14.86
CA ASP A 146 6.91 2.26 -16.27
C ASP A 146 7.44 1.09 -17.07
N ILE A 147 6.56 0.34 -17.72
CA ILE A 147 6.97 -0.79 -18.58
C ILE A 147 7.42 -0.28 -19.96
N ALA A 148 6.71 0.71 -20.48
CA ALA A 148 7.09 1.37 -21.72
C ALA A 148 7.22 2.87 -21.47
N ALA A 149 8.44 3.34 -21.33
CA ALA A 149 8.74 4.74 -21.07
C ALA A 149 9.50 5.37 -22.23
N ILE A 150 9.18 6.62 -22.53
CA ILE A 150 10.03 7.48 -23.36
C ILE A 150 11.07 8.10 -22.42
N THR A 151 12.31 7.68 -22.53
CA THR A 151 13.39 8.31 -21.79
C THR A 151 13.84 9.56 -22.54
N PRO A 152 13.58 10.79 -22.04
CA PRO A 152 14.08 12.00 -22.67
C PRO A 152 15.59 12.01 -22.58
N CYS A 153 16.26 12.14 -23.72
CA CYS A 153 17.72 12.25 -23.81
C CYS A 153 18.19 13.69 -23.84
N TRP A 154 17.30 14.65 -23.55
CA TRP A 154 17.60 16.08 -23.60
C TRP A 154 17.58 16.70 -22.21
N GLY A 155 18.73 17.25 -21.81
CA GLY A 155 18.89 18.02 -20.59
C GLY A 155 19.65 19.32 -20.87
N TRP A 156 19.38 20.37 -20.07
CA TRP A 156 20.15 21.59 -20.10
C TRP A 156 21.29 21.54 -19.07
N PRO A 157 22.55 21.97 -19.38
CA PRO A 157 22.97 22.72 -20.55
C PRO A 157 23.33 21.84 -21.75
N TYR A 158 22.93 22.34 -22.94
CA TYR A 158 23.18 21.75 -24.24
C TYR A 158 24.66 21.98 -24.63
N MET A 159 25.51 21.06 -24.29
CA MET A 159 26.87 20.94 -24.89
C MET A 159 27.61 19.72 -24.33
N ASP A 160 27.48 18.59 -24.99
CA ASP A 160 28.63 17.68 -25.12
C ASP A 160 28.45 16.76 -26.33
N HIS A 161 29.30 16.97 -27.32
CA HIS A 161 29.53 16.22 -28.54
C HIS A 161 28.87 16.73 -29.84
N PRO A 162 29.65 17.40 -30.68
CA PRO A 162 29.16 18.10 -31.88
C PRO A 162 29.12 17.28 -33.16
N ILE A 163 29.16 15.95 -33.17
CA ILE A 163 29.45 15.23 -34.43
C ILE A 163 28.39 14.22 -34.89
N PHE A 164 27.45 13.77 -34.05
CA PHE A 164 26.43 12.80 -34.46
C PHE A 164 25.06 13.17 -33.88
N GLY A 165 24.18 13.60 -34.76
CA GLY A 165 22.74 13.81 -34.57
C GLY A 165 22.19 13.80 -33.14
N VAL A 166 21.42 14.82 -32.77
CA VAL A 166 20.77 14.94 -31.45
C VAL A 166 19.67 13.91 -31.35
N ARG A 167 19.77 12.92 -30.45
CA ARG A 167 18.63 12.09 -30.05
C ARG A 167 17.79 12.87 -29.05
N ALA A 168 16.59 13.30 -29.43
CA ALA A 168 15.68 14.04 -28.58
C ALA A 168 15.06 13.14 -27.51
N ALA A 169 14.83 11.87 -27.83
CA ALA A 169 14.31 10.85 -26.91
C ALA A 169 14.66 9.44 -27.41
N VAL A 170 14.71 8.48 -26.51
CA VAL A 170 14.74 7.05 -26.84
C VAL A 170 13.44 6.45 -26.36
N ALA A 171 12.63 5.95 -27.28
CA ALA A 171 11.48 5.13 -26.92
C ALA A 171 11.96 3.77 -26.43
N ASN A 172 11.65 3.43 -25.21
CA ASN A 172 11.90 2.09 -24.68
C ASN A 172 10.68 1.24 -25.04
N PHE A 173 10.81 0.37 -26.04
CA PHE A 173 9.77 -0.57 -26.46
C PHE A 173 9.82 -1.87 -25.65
N ALA A 174 10.37 -1.86 -24.45
CA ALA A 174 10.28 -3.00 -23.56
C ALA A 174 8.81 -3.31 -23.29
N ARG A 175 8.42 -4.55 -23.54
CA ARG A 175 7.06 -5.07 -23.26
C ARG A 175 7.00 -5.77 -21.93
N GLU A 176 8.09 -5.73 -21.20
CA GLU A 176 8.28 -6.43 -19.94
C GLU A 176 9.14 -5.58 -19.02
N VAL A 177 8.79 -5.57 -17.75
CA VAL A 177 9.61 -5.04 -16.68
C VAL A 177 9.94 -6.14 -15.68
N VAL A 178 11.20 -6.18 -15.27
CA VAL A 178 11.69 -7.02 -14.19
C VAL A 178 12.15 -6.11 -13.07
N PHE A 179 11.65 -6.31 -11.87
CA PHE A 179 11.99 -5.51 -10.71
C PHE A 179 11.97 -6.36 -9.44
N ASP A 180 12.73 -5.92 -8.44
CA ASP A 180 12.78 -6.57 -7.14
C ASP A 180 11.76 -5.95 -6.18
N TYR A 181 10.94 -6.81 -5.56
CA TYR A 181 9.99 -6.44 -4.54
C TYR A 181 10.51 -6.88 -3.18
N ASP A 182 10.89 -5.93 -2.33
CA ASP A 182 11.48 -6.15 -1.01
C ASP A 182 10.47 -6.13 0.15
N GLY A 183 9.17 -6.26 -0.14
CA GLY A 183 8.14 -6.47 0.89
C GLY A 183 8.18 -7.90 1.43
N ASP A 184 7.66 -8.10 2.65
CA ASP A 184 7.61 -9.43 3.29
C ASP A 184 6.44 -10.29 2.77
N VAL A 185 5.40 -9.65 2.21
CA VAL A 185 4.13 -10.28 1.86
C VAL A 185 3.74 -9.91 0.43
N PRO A 186 3.23 -10.88 -0.35
CA PRO A 186 2.75 -10.58 -1.70
C PRO A 186 1.69 -9.48 -1.71
N SER A 187 1.86 -8.50 -2.60
CA SER A 187 0.95 -7.37 -2.76
C SER A 187 0.29 -7.37 -4.14
N TYR A 188 -0.94 -6.89 -4.21
CA TYR A 188 -1.56 -6.54 -5.48
C TYR A 188 -1.02 -5.21 -5.99
N PHE A 189 -1.15 -4.99 -7.28
CA PHE A 189 -0.81 -3.74 -7.93
C PHE A 189 -2.02 -3.16 -8.68
N LYS A 190 -1.87 -1.93 -9.13
CA LYS A 190 -2.76 -1.27 -10.09
C LYS A 190 -2.00 -1.04 -11.36
N ALA A 191 -2.68 -1.10 -12.49
CA ALA A 191 -2.10 -0.75 -13.77
C ALA A 191 -2.92 0.33 -14.45
N THR A 192 -2.23 1.32 -15.02
CA THR A 192 -2.82 2.31 -15.91
C THR A 192 -2.24 2.10 -17.29
N ILE A 193 -3.10 1.90 -18.27
CA ILE A 193 -2.75 1.69 -19.67
C ILE A 193 -3.27 2.88 -20.46
N THR A 194 -2.38 3.51 -21.20
CA THR A 194 -2.71 4.55 -22.21
C THR A 194 -2.16 4.12 -23.56
N CYS A 195 -2.57 4.75 -24.63
CA CYS A 195 -2.10 4.39 -25.97
C CYS A 195 -1.99 5.62 -26.89
N ASP A 196 -1.02 5.56 -27.81
CA ASP A 196 -0.76 6.59 -28.84
C ASP A 196 -1.56 6.34 -30.12
N GLY A 197 -2.22 5.20 -30.23
CA GLY A 197 -3.01 4.80 -31.39
C GLY A 197 -3.99 3.68 -31.04
N PRO A 198 -4.68 3.10 -32.03
CA PRO A 198 -5.66 2.06 -31.77
C PRO A 198 -5.01 0.77 -31.21
N VAL A 199 -5.56 0.29 -30.09
CA VAL A 199 -5.17 -0.95 -29.41
C VAL A 199 -6.38 -1.86 -29.27
N THR A 200 -6.23 -3.14 -29.55
CA THR A 200 -7.30 -4.12 -29.44
C THR A 200 -6.93 -5.19 -28.43
N ASN A 201 -7.84 -5.44 -27.50
CA ASN A 201 -7.76 -6.49 -26.49
C ASN A 201 -6.43 -6.45 -25.67
N PRO A 202 -6.15 -5.37 -24.93
CA PRO A 202 -4.97 -5.28 -24.10
C PRO A 202 -4.93 -6.40 -23.05
N ARG A 203 -3.74 -6.92 -22.79
CA ARG A 203 -3.47 -8.00 -21.85
C ARG A 203 -2.26 -7.65 -20.99
N LEU A 204 -2.38 -7.85 -19.68
CA LEU A 204 -1.27 -7.84 -18.74
C LEU A 204 -1.02 -9.26 -18.24
N THR A 205 0.24 -9.66 -18.17
CA THR A 205 0.70 -10.94 -17.64
C THR A 205 1.66 -10.67 -16.50
N GLY A 206 1.43 -11.30 -15.36
CA GLY A 206 2.28 -11.14 -14.17
C GLY A 206 1.91 -12.14 -13.09
N GLY A 207 2.82 -12.39 -12.14
CA GLY A 207 2.65 -13.49 -11.19
C GLY A 207 2.43 -14.82 -11.90
N ASP A 208 1.40 -15.53 -11.46
CA ASP A 208 1.03 -16.85 -12.04
C ASP A 208 -0.11 -16.78 -13.06
N GLY A 209 -0.44 -15.57 -13.58
CA GLY A 209 -1.59 -15.43 -14.44
C GLY A 209 -1.58 -14.23 -15.39
N TYR A 210 -2.75 -13.95 -15.94
CA TYR A 210 -2.95 -12.79 -16.78
C TYR A 210 -4.36 -12.20 -16.61
N VAL A 211 -4.50 -10.94 -17.02
CA VAL A 211 -5.79 -10.28 -17.21
C VAL A 211 -5.83 -9.67 -18.62
N ARG A 212 -6.86 -10.03 -19.40
CA ARG A 212 -7.11 -9.55 -20.75
C ARG A 212 -8.47 -8.85 -20.80
N ILE A 213 -8.52 -7.71 -21.45
CA ILE A 213 -9.74 -6.91 -21.60
C ILE A 213 -10.19 -6.95 -23.06
N LEU A 214 -11.38 -7.47 -23.30
CA LEU A 214 -11.95 -7.60 -24.65
C LEU A 214 -12.57 -6.28 -25.07
N THR A 215 -11.73 -5.31 -25.45
CA THR A 215 -12.14 -3.96 -25.84
C THR A 215 -11.15 -3.33 -26.82
N GLY A 216 -11.61 -2.33 -27.57
CA GLY A 216 -10.75 -1.43 -28.33
C GLY A 216 -10.47 -0.17 -27.53
N MET A 217 -9.24 0.35 -27.65
CA MET A 217 -8.82 1.65 -27.13
C MET A 217 -8.35 2.52 -28.29
N GLN A 218 -8.54 3.82 -28.15
CA GLN A 218 -8.06 4.83 -29.08
C GLN A 218 -7.09 5.78 -28.37
N GLN A 219 -6.35 6.57 -29.13
CA GLN A 219 -5.48 7.59 -28.56
C GLN A 219 -6.25 8.49 -27.58
N GLY A 220 -5.70 8.66 -26.37
CA GLY A 220 -6.29 9.44 -25.28
C GLY A 220 -7.19 8.64 -24.34
N ASP A 221 -7.50 7.38 -24.65
CA ASP A 221 -8.19 6.50 -23.69
C ASP A 221 -7.26 6.09 -22.54
N VAL A 222 -7.84 6.02 -21.35
CA VAL A 222 -7.16 5.60 -20.13
C VAL A 222 -7.87 4.37 -19.56
N LEU A 223 -7.20 3.23 -19.55
CA LEU A 223 -7.68 1.99 -18.96
C LEU A 223 -6.98 1.77 -17.61
N THR A 224 -7.74 1.72 -16.53
CA THR A 224 -7.25 1.47 -15.18
C THR A 224 -7.72 0.11 -14.69
N ILE A 225 -6.79 -0.69 -14.18
CA ILE A 225 -7.05 -2.02 -13.62
C ILE A 225 -6.57 -2.03 -12.17
N ASP A 226 -7.46 -2.29 -11.23
CA ASP A 226 -7.16 -2.51 -9.82
C ASP A 226 -7.30 -4.00 -9.53
N PHE A 227 -6.17 -4.69 -9.34
CA PHE A 227 -6.15 -6.14 -9.18
C PHE A 227 -6.63 -6.58 -7.79
N GLU A 228 -6.49 -5.74 -6.76
CA GLU A 228 -6.99 -6.03 -5.41
C GLU A 228 -8.52 -5.95 -5.36
N ALA A 229 -9.08 -4.87 -5.91
CA ALA A 229 -10.52 -4.64 -5.93
C ALA A 229 -11.24 -5.39 -7.06
N ALA A 230 -10.51 -6.07 -7.95
CA ALA A 230 -11.01 -6.67 -9.19
C ALA A 230 -11.86 -5.67 -9.99
N ARG A 231 -11.36 -4.45 -10.17
CA ARG A 231 -12.04 -3.34 -10.86
C ARG A 231 -11.33 -2.99 -12.14
N VAL A 232 -12.10 -2.82 -13.21
CA VAL A 232 -11.60 -2.38 -14.52
C VAL A 232 -12.43 -1.20 -14.99
N GLN A 233 -11.76 -0.09 -15.29
CA GLN A 233 -12.41 1.14 -15.73
C GLN A 233 -11.71 1.69 -16.97
N MET A 234 -12.49 2.14 -17.95
CA MET A 234 -12.00 2.89 -19.11
C MET A 234 -12.62 4.29 -19.07
N ASN A 235 -11.78 5.31 -19.05
CA ASN A 235 -12.19 6.72 -18.93
C ASN A 235 -13.11 6.96 -17.71
N GLY A 236 -12.91 6.21 -16.61
CA GLY A 236 -13.74 6.26 -15.40
C GLY A 236 -15.00 5.38 -15.43
N GLU A 237 -15.39 4.83 -16.57
CA GLU A 237 -16.53 3.92 -16.68
C GLU A 237 -16.12 2.47 -16.39
N ASN A 238 -16.96 1.77 -15.60
CA ASN A 238 -16.73 0.38 -15.28
C ASN A 238 -16.97 -0.54 -16.48
N ILE A 239 -15.93 -1.24 -16.93
CA ILE A 239 -15.99 -2.19 -18.03
C ILE A 239 -15.63 -3.63 -17.60
N LEU A 240 -15.81 -4.00 -16.34
CA LEU A 240 -15.49 -5.32 -15.81
C LEU A 240 -16.13 -6.47 -16.64
N ALA A 241 -17.31 -6.24 -17.22
CA ALA A 241 -18.00 -7.20 -18.07
C ALA A 241 -17.23 -7.57 -19.36
N LYS A 242 -16.25 -6.74 -19.78
CA LYS A 242 -15.40 -6.99 -20.94
C LYS A 242 -14.11 -7.76 -20.60
N VAL A 243 -13.94 -8.18 -19.36
CA VAL A 243 -12.79 -9.01 -18.98
C VAL A 243 -12.97 -10.42 -19.53
N ASP A 244 -11.92 -10.95 -20.14
CA ASP A 244 -11.89 -12.35 -20.59
C ASP A 244 -12.11 -13.29 -19.40
N ARG A 245 -12.99 -14.28 -19.58
CA ARG A 245 -13.35 -15.25 -18.53
C ARG A 245 -12.19 -16.11 -18.03
N ALA A 246 -11.16 -16.28 -18.83
CA ALA A 246 -9.95 -17.01 -18.46
C ALA A 246 -8.95 -16.14 -17.66
N SER A 247 -9.25 -14.85 -17.46
CA SER A 247 -8.44 -13.94 -16.67
C SER A 247 -8.54 -14.24 -15.17
N SER A 248 -7.43 -14.07 -14.44
CA SER A 248 -7.37 -14.27 -13.00
C SER A 248 -6.77 -13.05 -12.28
N PHE A 249 -7.61 -12.26 -11.62
CA PHE A 249 -7.15 -11.14 -10.80
C PHE A 249 -6.36 -11.61 -9.59
N SER A 250 -6.75 -12.73 -8.99
CA SER A 250 -6.09 -13.28 -7.79
C SER A 250 -4.67 -13.78 -8.06
N ALA A 251 -4.35 -14.13 -9.29
CA ALA A 251 -3.02 -14.54 -9.70
C ALA A 251 -2.08 -13.36 -9.99
N MET A 252 -2.64 -12.15 -10.14
CA MET A 252 -1.88 -10.93 -10.43
C MET A 252 -1.34 -10.30 -9.14
N LYS A 253 -0.36 -10.95 -8.52
CA LYS A 253 0.32 -10.50 -7.31
C LYS A 253 1.82 -10.44 -7.54
N MET A 254 2.46 -9.49 -6.88
CA MET A 254 3.91 -9.40 -6.76
C MET A 254 4.33 -10.04 -5.44
N GLY A 255 5.24 -11.00 -5.50
CA GLY A 255 5.81 -11.66 -4.33
C GLY A 255 7.19 -11.11 -3.96
N PRO A 256 7.71 -11.41 -2.77
CA PRO A 256 9.08 -11.07 -2.40
C PRO A 256 10.10 -11.57 -3.42
N GLY A 257 11.10 -10.72 -3.74
CA GLY A 257 12.14 -10.99 -4.73
C GLY A 257 11.80 -10.53 -6.15
N GLU A 258 12.41 -11.18 -7.16
CA GLU A 258 12.27 -10.79 -8.56
C GLU A 258 10.84 -11.04 -9.07
N ASN A 259 10.23 -10.00 -9.63
CA ASN A 259 8.92 -10.04 -10.27
C ASN A 259 9.04 -9.61 -11.73
N ARG A 260 8.20 -10.22 -12.55
CA ARG A 260 8.14 -9.97 -13.99
C ARG A 260 6.71 -9.66 -14.40
N VAL A 261 6.51 -8.49 -15.01
CA VAL A 261 5.22 -8.09 -15.57
C VAL A 261 5.40 -7.69 -17.01
N SER A 262 4.56 -8.24 -17.88
CA SER A 262 4.58 -7.95 -19.30
C SER A 262 3.20 -7.57 -19.82
N PHE A 263 3.17 -6.85 -20.94
CA PHE A 263 1.93 -6.52 -21.61
C PHE A 263 1.96 -6.95 -23.07
N SER A 264 0.78 -7.19 -23.63
CA SER A 264 0.54 -7.48 -25.04
C SER A 264 -0.84 -6.99 -25.46
N ALA A 265 -1.10 -6.98 -26.75
CA ALA A 265 -2.42 -6.76 -27.32
C ALA A 265 -2.58 -7.57 -28.59
N ASP A 266 -3.81 -7.80 -29.04
CA ASP A 266 -4.03 -8.47 -30.32
C ASP A 266 -3.60 -7.59 -31.50
N VAL A 267 -3.76 -6.27 -31.35
CA VAL A 267 -3.32 -5.25 -32.33
C VAL A 267 -2.87 -4.00 -31.57
N GLY A 268 -1.81 -3.34 -32.04
CA GLY A 268 -1.39 -2.02 -31.57
C GLY A 268 -0.54 -2.02 -30.30
N GLU A 269 0.02 -3.15 -29.89
CA GLU A 269 0.82 -3.27 -28.66
C GLU A 269 2.01 -2.31 -28.57
N ASN A 270 2.62 -1.92 -29.72
CA ASN A 270 3.77 -0.99 -29.75
C ASN A 270 3.39 0.45 -29.36
N GLY A 271 2.11 0.80 -29.41
CA GLY A 271 1.60 2.10 -28.99
C GLY A 271 1.03 2.12 -27.57
N MET A 272 1.21 1.04 -26.80
CA MET A 272 0.76 0.96 -25.41
C MET A 272 1.81 1.50 -24.46
N HIS A 273 1.35 2.29 -23.48
CA HIS A 273 2.12 2.75 -22.32
C HIS A 273 1.47 2.18 -21.07
N VAL A 274 2.23 1.47 -20.26
CA VAL A 274 1.72 0.80 -19.07
C VAL A 274 2.52 1.26 -17.86
N VAL A 275 1.81 1.81 -16.87
CA VAL A 275 2.37 2.20 -15.58
C VAL A 275 1.77 1.33 -14.50
N LEU A 276 2.63 0.69 -13.71
CA LEU A 276 2.25 -0.12 -12.57
C LEU A 276 2.42 0.68 -11.28
N TYR A 277 1.43 0.63 -10.41
CA TYR A 277 1.48 1.21 -9.06
C TYR A 277 1.29 0.12 -8.04
N TYR A 278 2.19 0.02 -7.09
CA TYR A 278 2.10 -0.95 -6.00
C TYR A 278 2.63 -0.35 -4.71
N ASN A 279 2.22 -0.93 -3.61
CA ASN A 279 2.74 -0.60 -2.30
C ASN A 279 3.36 -1.85 -1.67
N LYS A 280 4.52 -1.71 -1.07
CA LYS A 280 5.20 -2.81 -0.40
C LYS A 280 4.49 -3.13 0.91
N GLN A 281 4.27 -4.42 1.18
CA GLN A 281 3.60 -4.90 2.38
C GLN A 281 4.56 -5.65 3.29
N TYR A 282 4.43 -5.39 4.60
CA TYR A 282 5.33 -5.91 5.62
C TYR A 282 4.56 -6.54 6.77
N LEU A 283 5.20 -7.52 7.41
CA LEU A 283 4.62 -8.24 8.56
C LEU A 283 4.62 -7.38 9.83
N GLY A 284 5.59 -6.50 10.01
CA GLY A 284 5.73 -5.64 11.18
C GLY A 284 6.48 -4.34 10.90
N VAL A 285 6.74 -3.55 11.92
CA VAL A 285 7.56 -2.34 11.90
C VAL A 285 8.77 -2.52 12.80
#